data_997066ce4d1875dc16d9d6e03232a68d
#
_entry.id   997066ce4d1875dc16d9d6e03232a68d
#
_cell.length_a   1.000
_cell.length_b   1.000
_cell.length_c   1.000
_cell.angle_alpha   90.00
_cell.angle_beta   90.00
_cell.angle_gamma   90.00
#
_symmetry.space_group_name_H-M   'P 1'
#
loop_
_entity.id
_entity.type
_entity.pdbx_description
1 polymer ?
#
loop_
_entity_poly.entity_id
_entity_poly.type
_entity_poly.pdbx_seq_one_letter_code
_entity_poly.pdbx_strand_id
1 'polypeptide(L)'
;MNKVMYMSARPALTKASDAAKKAKQPYGITISTTPNNLDVPEGKFCHDMITKAAKFDFSFYDKSDEELEDYLEKNSGNNYIYIEYHYDELGKDEKWLKAQIKALEGDMSKVKREILIEWTYASNMSIFTEEQLDAMSKYIKRENEQTIYINNYKIDVLEPFNNLMYKNWCLSIDIGGGLGRDYSAFSLIDPMSYKQVMKFKNNNIGVLEFADLVIEFVQKYVPNAVIIPERNFNSAFIEHIQKSDISKNLYYTSSEDKDYTQKKIKKTSIFNTNKSNKSTIETRKYGFQTDTTTRKVMTEEILFMIANTRPELINNNELFDELKKLIREKSGKINHMSGEHDDLTMSYLIGLYVLIYSNNRNKFFKNISDNPINEFNRKEVNKQEQQFKRFASYNKEEVMNNIVNNPIDPALIEMQKLIDEREEYFGRTHMESKKRNIKNIFNLNKEL
;
A
#
# COMPACT_ATOMS: atom_id res chain seq x y z
N MET A 1 5.24 -5.42 24.92
CA MET A 1 6.26 -5.08 25.97
C MET A 1 7.06 -3.88 25.49
N ASN A 2 7.23 -2.87 26.35
CA ASN A 2 8.00 -1.68 25.99
C ASN A 2 9.51 -1.96 26.09
N LYS A 3 10.26 -1.74 24.99
CA LYS A 3 11.70 -2.02 24.89
C LYS A 3 12.52 -1.27 25.94
N VAL A 4 12.20 0.00 26.18
CA VAL A 4 12.95 0.86 27.12
C VAL A 4 12.79 0.32 28.54
N MET A 5 11.56 0.00 28.95
CA MET A 5 11.28 -0.57 30.28
C MET A 5 11.98 -1.92 30.46
N TYR A 6 11.92 -2.80 29.45
CA TYR A 6 12.60 -4.09 29.51
C TYR A 6 14.12 -3.93 29.65
N MET A 7 14.74 -3.11 28.82
CA MET A 7 16.19 -2.87 28.85
C MET A 7 16.64 -2.25 30.17
N SER A 8 15.83 -1.38 30.78
CA SER A 8 16.11 -0.80 32.09
C SER A 8 15.97 -1.79 33.25
N ALA A 9 15.02 -2.71 33.17
CA ALA A 9 14.78 -3.71 34.21
C ALA A 9 15.76 -4.91 34.13
N ARG A 10 16.29 -5.22 32.93
CA ARG A 10 17.11 -6.40 32.67
C ARG A 10 18.31 -6.57 33.62
N PRO A 11 19.13 -5.53 33.94
CA PRO A 11 20.26 -5.69 34.86
C PRO A 11 19.84 -6.13 36.26
N ALA A 12 18.74 -5.61 36.78
CA ALA A 12 18.22 -6.01 38.10
C ALA A 12 17.70 -7.44 38.09
N LEU A 13 16.96 -7.86 37.03
CA LEU A 13 16.45 -9.21 36.86
C LEU A 13 17.60 -10.21 36.70
N THR A 14 18.64 -9.90 35.93
CA THR A 14 19.83 -10.72 35.77
C THR A 14 20.52 -10.92 37.11
N LYS A 15 20.73 -9.84 37.89
CA LYS A 15 21.34 -9.93 39.21
C LYS A 15 20.55 -10.81 40.19
N ALA A 16 19.24 -10.74 40.15
CA ALA A 16 18.36 -11.60 40.95
C ALA A 16 18.46 -13.07 40.54
N SER A 17 18.46 -13.33 39.23
CA SER A 17 18.65 -14.67 38.66
C SER A 17 19.99 -15.28 39.05
N ASP A 18 21.09 -14.52 38.95
CA ASP A 18 22.43 -14.95 39.35
C ASP A 18 22.53 -15.27 40.85
N ALA A 19 21.87 -14.50 41.68
CA ALA A 19 21.81 -14.75 43.13
C ALA A 19 21.05 -16.06 43.43
N ALA A 20 19.92 -16.31 42.75
CA ALA A 20 19.15 -17.53 42.88
C ALA A 20 19.97 -18.78 42.40
N LYS A 21 20.68 -18.67 41.27
CA LYS A 21 21.58 -19.72 40.75
C LYS A 21 22.65 -20.06 41.77
N LYS A 22 23.32 -19.06 42.38
CA LYS A 22 24.31 -19.26 43.42
C LYS A 22 23.74 -19.95 44.65
N ALA A 23 22.49 -19.65 45.00
CA ALA A 23 21.78 -20.25 46.12
C ALA A 23 21.18 -21.64 45.80
N LYS A 24 21.41 -22.18 44.60
CA LYS A 24 20.81 -23.44 44.06
C LYS A 24 19.26 -23.42 44.11
N GLN A 25 18.68 -22.27 43.88
CA GLN A 25 17.23 -22.08 43.76
C GLN A 25 16.86 -21.96 42.27
N PRO A 26 15.60 -22.20 41.89
CA PRO A 26 15.14 -21.96 40.53
C PRO A 26 15.47 -20.53 40.09
N TYR A 27 16.07 -20.38 38.92
CA TYR A 27 16.50 -19.10 38.36
C TYR A 27 16.06 -18.93 36.93
N GLY A 28 16.06 -17.69 36.44
CA GLY A 28 15.68 -17.33 35.11
C GLY A 28 14.68 -16.18 35.07
N ILE A 29 14.29 -15.81 33.87
CA ILE A 29 13.30 -14.75 33.61
C ILE A 29 12.22 -15.32 32.70
N THR A 30 10.98 -15.34 33.19
CA THR A 30 9.82 -15.75 32.41
C THR A 30 9.08 -14.51 31.90
N ILE A 31 8.79 -14.47 30.61
CA ILE A 31 8.00 -13.43 29.96
C ILE A 31 6.79 -14.09 29.33
N SER A 32 5.58 -13.68 29.75
CA SER A 32 4.33 -14.11 29.14
C SER A 32 3.74 -12.95 28.34
N THR A 33 3.36 -13.21 27.10
CA THR A 33 2.79 -12.21 26.20
C THR A 33 1.95 -12.90 25.11
N THR A 34 1.06 -12.12 24.49
CA THR A 34 0.38 -12.47 23.25
C THR A 34 0.98 -11.64 22.10
N PRO A 35 0.84 -12.07 20.84
CA PRO A 35 1.20 -11.27 19.70
C PRO A 35 0.61 -9.88 19.72
N ASN A 36 1.32 -8.93 19.16
CA ASN A 36 0.83 -7.58 18.92
C ASN A 36 1.03 -7.25 17.44
N ASN A 37 0.57 -6.09 17.02
CA ASN A 37 0.81 -5.65 15.66
C ASN A 37 2.30 -5.40 15.42
N LEU A 38 2.84 -5.91 14.32
CA LEU A 38 4.24 -5.74 13.93
C LEU A 38 4.59 -4.31 13.52
N ASP A 39 3.59 -3.51 13.22
CA ASP A 39 3.68 -2.10 12.87
C ASP A 39 3.83 -1.16 14.08
N VAL A 40 3.76 -1.68 15.31
CA VAL A 40 4.08 -0.92 16.52
C VAL A 40 5.42 -1.35 17.13
N PRO A 41 6.21 -0.42 17.69
CA PRO A 41 7.54 -0.71 18.21
C PRO A 41 7.58 -1.85 19.24
N GLU A 42 6.54 -1.94 20.09
CA GLU A 42 6.41 -2.96 21.10
C GLU A 42 6.13 -4.35 20.50
N GLY A 43 5.34 -4.42 19.42
CA GLY A 43 5.07 -5.64 18.68
C GLY A 43 6.32 -6.13 17.96
N LYS A 44 6.97 -5.25 17.20
CA LYS A 44 8.23 -5.53 16.52
C LYS A 44 9.31 -6.02 17.50
N PHE A 45 9.48 -5.32 18.61
CA PHE A 45 10.46 -5.72 19.63
C PHE A 45 10.16 -7.11 20.21
N CYS A 46 8.90 -7.40 20.51
CA CYS A 46 8.51 -8.70 21.04
C CYS A 46 8.71 -9.83 20.00
N HIS A 47 8.32 -9.58 18.76
CA HIS A 47 8.54 -10.50 17.65
C HIS A 47 10.04 -10.78 17.43
N ASP A 48 10.89 -9.75 17.43
CA ASP A 48 12.35 -9.90 17.29
C ASP A 48 12.96 -10.69 18.44
N MET A 49 12.39 -10.59 19.64
CA MET A 49 12.83 -11.42 20.77
C MET A 49 12.49 -12.89 20.56
N ILE A 50 11.28 -13.18 20.10
CA ILE A 50 10.80 -14.56 19.86
C ILE A 50 11.58 -15.21 18.73
N THR A 51 11.79 -14.49 17.62
CA THR A 51 12.52 -15.02 16.46
C THR A 51 13.99 -15.31 16.72
N LYS A 52 14.58 -14.66 17.74
CA LYS A 52 15.95 -14.92 18.20
C LYS A 52 16.04 -15.99 19.27
N ALA A 53 14.93 -16.39 19.87
CA ALA A 53 14.89 -17.40 20.92
C ALA A 53 14.99 -18.82 20.33
N ALA A 54 15.54 -19.76 21.09
CA ALA A 54 15.47 -21.17 20.74
C ALA A 54 14.04 -21.69 20.93
N LYS A 55 13.53 -22.43 19.95
CA LYS A 55 12.20 -23.06 20.12
C LYS A 55 12.30 -24.19 21.14
N PHE A 56 11.33 -24.25 22.05
CA PHE A 56 11.26 -25.31 23.05
C PHE A 56 11.15 -26.69 22.40
N ASP A 57 11.89 -27.66 22.94
CA ASP A 57 11.81 -29.05 22.61
C ASP A 57 11.77 -29.89 23.91
N PHE A 58 11.00 -31.00 23.92
CA PHE A 58 10.86 -31.85 25.09
C PHE A 58 12.19 -32.45 25.55
N SER A 59 13.18 -32.62 24.67
CA SER A 59 14.52 -33.09 25.03
C SER A 59 15.26 -32.15 26.00
N PHE A 60 14.77 -30.90 26.17
CA PHE A 60 15.37 -29.95 27.13
C PHE A 60 15.19 -30.40 28.57
N TYR A 61 14.16 -31.24 28.88
CA TYR A 61 13.99 -31.82 30.22
C TYR A 61 15.06 -32.85 30.57
N ASP A 62 15.73 -33.45 29.56
CA ASP A 62 16.77 -34.47 29.75
C ASP A 62 18.19 -33.87 29.85
N LYS A 63 18.30 -32.51 29.66
CA LYS A 63 19.60 -31.81 29.71
C LYS A 63 19.89 -31.30 31.13
N SER A 64 21.17 -31.38 31.52
CA SER A 64 21.65 -30.59 32.66
C SER A 64 21.58 -29.08 32.41
N ASP A 65 21.61 -28.28 33.47
CA ASP A 65 21.64 -26.84 33.37
C ASP A 65 22.80 -26.32 32.47
N GLU A 66 23.99 -26.97 32.59
CA GLU A 66 25.18 -26.59 31.81
C GLU A 66 25.01 -26.95 30.32
N GLU A 67 24.44 -28.11 30.00
CA GLU A 67 24.15 -28.54 28.63
C GLU A 67 23.09 -27.66 27.97
N LEU A 68 22.11 -27.19 28.75
CA LEU A 68 21.06 -26.29 28.25
C LEU A 68 21.61 -24.88 28.02
N GLU A 69 22.45 -24.37 28.91
CA GLU A 69 23.14 -23.09 28.73
C GLU A 69 24.03 -23.11 27.47
N ASP A 70 24.87 -24.17 27.29
CA ASP A 70 25.69 -24.35 26.09
C ASP A 70 24.87 -24.44 24.81
N TYR A 71 23.74 -25.14 24.86
CA TYR A 71 22.80 -25.22 23.75
C TYR A 71 22.21 -23.86 23.38
N LEU A 72 21.79 -23.07 24.39
CA LEU A 72 21.21 -21.73 24.16
C LEU A 72 22.23 -20.74 23.63
N GLU A 73 23.49 -20.80 24.13
CA GLU A 73 24.55 -19.95 23.60
C GLU A 73 24.80 -20.19 22.11
N LYS A 74 24.68 -21.46 21.66
CA LYS A 74 24.91 -21.83 20.26
C LYS A 74 23.68 -21.60 19.35
N ASN A 75 22.46 -21.74 19.88
CA ASN A 75 21.25 -21.85 19.07
C ASN A 75 20.24 -20.72 19.33
N SER A 76 20.51 -19.80 20.27
CA SER A 76 19.64 -18.67 20.56
C SER A 76 20.41 -17.37 20.48
N GLY A 77 19.88 -16.40 19.73
CA GLY A 77 20.50 -15.06 19.63
C GLY A 77 20.28 -14.19 20.87
N ASN A 78 19.56 -14.65 21.89
CA ASN A 78 19.25 -13.88 23.10
C ASN A 78 19.16 -14.72 24.39
N ASN A 79 19.55 -15.98 24.35
CA ASN A 79 19.50 -16.95 25.44
C ASN A 79 18.11 -17.17 26.05
N TYR A 80 17.07 -17.01 25.27
CA TYR A 80 15.69 -17.34 25.64
C TYR A 80 15.23 -18.63 24.96
N ILE A 81 14.32 -19.33 25.63
CA ILE A 81 13.52 -20.42 25.08
C ILE A 81 12.12 -19.87 24.80
N TYR A 82 11.61 -20.13 23.63
CA TYR A 82 10.28 -19.74 23.21
C TYR A 82 9.33 -20.95 23.21
N ILE A 83 8.21 -20.81 23.89
CA ILE A 83 7.13 -21.79 23.94
C ILE A 83 5.86 -21.09 23.49
N GLU A 84 5.09 -21.73 22.62
CA GLU A 84 3.80 -21.27 22.14
C GLU A 84 2.78 -22.38 22.28
N TYR A 85 1.60 -22.04 22.76
CA TYR A 85 0.47 -22.96 22.88
C TYR A 85 -0.76 -22.36 22.22
N HIS A 86 -1.29 -23.03 21.22
CA HIS A 86 -2.57 -22.69 20.63
C HIS A 86 -3.73 -23.16 21.51
N TYR A 87 -4.91 -22.57 21.33
CA TYR A 87 -6.06 -22.86 22.18
C TYR A 87 -6.49 -24.33 22.15
N ASP A 88 -6.35 -25.01 21.01
CA ASP A 88 -6.65 -26.43 20.81
C ASP A 88 -5.65 -27.34 21.56
N GLU A 89 -4.37 -26.98 21.58
CA GLU A 89 -3.34 -27.66 22.38
C GLU A 89 -3.61 -27.54 23.89
N LEU A 90 -4.32 -26.49 24.30
CA LEU A 90 -4.80 -26.30 25.66
C LEU A 90 -6.16 -27.00 25.94
N GLY A 91 -6.58 -27.89 25.04
CA GLY A 91 -7.81 -28.67 25.18
C GLY A 91 -9.08 -27.85 24.98
N LYS A 92 -9.01 -26.71 24.31
CA LYS A 92 -10.18 -25.90 23.97
C LYS A 92 -10.72 -26.30 22.58
N ASP A 93 -12.03 -26.28 22.43
CA ASP A 93 -12.74 -26.65 21.21
C ASP A 93 -13.23 -25.42 20.41
N GLU A 94 -13.79 -25.67 19.23
CA GLU A 94 -14.43 -24.63 18.40
C GLU A 94 -15.57 -23.89 19.11
N LYS A 95 -16.28 -24.56 20.03
CA LYS A 95 -17.35 -23.92 20.78
C LYS A 95 -16.78 -22.85 21.72
N TRP A 96 -15.66 -23.16 22.35
CA TRP A 96 -14.92 -22.20 23.16
C TRP A 96 -14.43 -21.04 22.29
N LEU A 97 -13.84 -21.31 21.11
CA LEU A 97 -13.38 -20.28 20.17
C LEU A 97 -14.53 -19.34 19.76
N LYS A 98 -15.68 -19.87 19.38
CA LYS A 98 -16.88 -19.09 19.04
C LYS A 98 -17.36 -18.20 20.20
N ALA A 99 -17.26 -18.71 21.42
CA ALA A 99 -17.59 -17.91 22.61
C ALA A 99 -16.61 -16.77 22.83
N GLN A 100 -15.31 -16.98 22.61
CA GLN A 100 -14.29 -15.93 22.70
C GLN A 100 -14.47 -14.87 21.59
N ILE A 101 -14.74 -15.27 20.35
CA ILE A 101 -15.05 -14.33 19.26
C ILE A 101 -16.24 -13.42 19.64
N LYS A 102 -17.27 -14.00 20.22
CA LYS A 102 -18.43 -13.22 20.71
C LYS A 102 -18.07 -12.31 21.88
N ALA A 103 -17.23 -12.75 22.80
CA ALA A 103 -16.77 -11.95 23.93
C ALA A 103 -15.90 -10.76 23.50
N LEU A 104 -15.17 -10.90 22.40
CA LEU A 104 -14.39 -9.84 21.77
C LEU A 104 -15.20 -9.01 20.75
N GLU A 105 -16.54 -9.08 20.83
CA GLU A 105 -17.48 -8.31 19.99
C GLU A 105 -17.28 -8.52 18.48
N GLY A 106 -16.68 -9.64 18.08
CA GLY A 106 -16.37 -9.94 16.68
C GLY A 106 -15.14 -9.20 16.13
N ASP A 107 -14.34 -8.54 16.98
CA ASP A 107 -13.06 -7.92 16.56
C ASP A 107 -12.05 -9.02 16.17
N MET A 108 -12.06 -9.36 14.89
CA MET A 108 -11.19 -10.42 14.35
C MET A 108 -9.71 -10.08 14.48
N SER A 109 -9.33 -8.82 14.51
CA SER A 109 -7.93 -8.42 14.72
C SER A 109 -7.46 -8.78 16.14
N LYS A 110 -8.32 -8.58 17.16
CA LYS A 110 -8.05 -9.07 18.53
C LYS A 110 -8.09 -10.59 18.62
N VAL A 111 -9.07 -11.23 17.96
CA VAL A 111 -9.16 -12.70 17.95
C VAL A 111 -7.88 -13.32 17.38
N LYS A 112 -7.37 -12.83 16.27
CA LYS A 112 -6.13 -13.27 15.68
C LYS A 112 -4.96 -13.17 16.67
N ARG A 113 -4.78 -12.03 17.32
CA ARG A 113 -3.67 -11.81 18.24
C ARG A 113 -3.81 -12.53 19.58
N GLU A 114 -4.98 -12.42 20.21
CA GLU A 114 -5.17 -12.86 21.60
C GLU A 114 -5.52 -14.35 21.70
N ILE A 115 -6.11 -14.91 20.65
CA ILE A 115 -6.65 -16.29 20.67
C ILE A 115 -5.90 -17.20 19.68
N LEU A 116 -5.69 -16.74 18.44
CA LEU A 116 -5.07 -17.54 17.40
C LEU A 116 -3.54 -17.39 17.35
N ILE A 117 -2.96 -16.53 18.20
CA ILE A 117 -1.52 -16.28 18.32
C ILE A 117 -0.91 -15.83 16.99
N GLU A 118 -1.66 -15.10 16.18
CA GLU A 118 -1.21 -14.60 14.89
C GLU A 118 -0.62 -13.19 15.01
N TRP A 119 0.58 -12.99 14.45
CA TRP A 119 1.16 -11.67 14.28
C TRP A 119 0.49 -10.94 13.13
N THR A 120 -0.02 -9.75 13.39
CA THR A 120 -0.74 -8.94 12.40
C THR A 120 0.02 -7.66 12.08
N TYR A 121 -0.24 -7.09 10.92
CA TYR A 121 0.31 -5.79 10.51
C TYR A 121 -0.72 -4.65 10.59
N ALA A 122 -2.00 -5.01 10.70
CA ALA A 122 -3.06 -4.01 10.78
C ALA A 122 -3.24 -3.54 12.21
N SER A 123 -2.58 -2.46 12.60
CA SER A 123 -2.94 -1.72 13.82
C SER A 123 -4.20 -0.89 13.57
N ASN A 124 -4.87 -0.48 14.63
CA ASN A 124 -5.91 0.56 14.56
C ASN A 124 -5.40 1.90 13.99
N MET A 125 -4.10 2.01 13.72
CA MET A 125 -3.44 3.17 13.14
C MET A 125 -3.19 3.01 11.64
N SER A 126 -3.26 1.78 11.07
CA SER A 126 -3.18 1.58 9.63
C SER A 126 -4.28 2.35 8.92
N ILE A 127 -3.96 2.92 7.76
CA ILE A 127 -4.94 3.63 6.94
C ILE A 127 -5.78 2.69 6.09
N PHE A 128 -5.36 1.42 5.94
CA PHE A 128 -6.05 0.41 5.15
C PHE A 128 -6.63 -0.69 6.02
N THR A 129 -7.76 -1.25 5.59
CA THR A 129 -8.34 -2.47 6.17
C THR A 129 -7.59 -3.72 5.64
N GLU A 130 -7.75 -4.85 6.33
CA GLU A 130 -7.18 -6.12 5.85
C GLU A 130 -7.72 -6.50 4.46
N GLU A 131 -9.01 -6.30 4.21
CA GLU A 131 -9.63 -6.60 2.92
C GLU A 131 -9.04 -5.75 1.78
N GLN A 132 -8.74 -4.46 2.06
CA GLN A 132 -8.08 -3.59 1.09
C GLN A 132 -6.65 -4.02 0.81
N LEU A 133 -5.88 -4.40 1.84
CA LEU A 133 -4.53 -4.93 1.69
C LEU A 133 -4.54 -6.26 0.92
N ASP A 134 -5.46 -7.16 1.23
CA ASP A 134 -5.64 -8.42 0.52
C ASP A 134 -6.02 -8.21 -0.95
N ALA A 135 -6.90 -7.24 -1.23
CA ALA A 135 -7.28 -6.89 -2.60
C ALA A 135 -6.08 -6.38 -3.41
N MET A 136 -5.25 -5.50 -2.84
CA MET A 136 -4.03 -4.99 -3.49
C MET A 136 -2.99 -6.10 -3.67
N SER A 137 -2.81 -6.98 -2.67
CA SER A 137 -1.79 -8.04 -2.70
C SER A 137 -1.93 -9.01 -3.89
N LYS A 138 -3.15 -9.20 -4.39
CA LYS A 138 -3.44 -10.08 -5.53
C LYS A 138 -2.81 -9.62 -6.85
N TYR A 139 -2.49 -8.35 -6.97
CA TYR A 139 -1.95 -7.75 -8.19
C TYR A 139 -0.43 -7.54 -8.15
N ILE A 140 0.20 -7.88 -7.04
CA ILE A 140 1.64 -7.73 -6.86
C ILE A 140 2.34 -8.79 -7.68
N LYS A 141 3.20 -8.35 -8.59
CA LYS A 141 4.08 -9.22 -9.35
C LYS A 141 5.26 -9.63 -8.47
N ARG A 142 5.58 -10.92 -8.44
CA ARG A 142 6.68 -11.46 -7.62
C ARG A 142 8.06 -11.13 -8.17
N GLU A 143 8.15 -10.94 -9.48
CA GLU A 143 9.40 -10.63 -10.18
C GLU A 143 9.18 -9.46 -11.13
N ASN A 144 10.21 -8.64 -11.30
CA ASN A 144 10.22 -7.58 -12.31
C ASN A 144 10.40 -8.22 -13.69
N GLU A 145 9.66 -7.76 -14.70
CA GLU A 145 9.76 -8.32 -16.05
C GLU A 145 11.13 -8.07 -16.68
N GLN A 146 11.72 -6.91 -16.41
CA GLN A 146 13.03 -6.51 -16.87
C GLN A 146 13.71 -5.56 -15.90
N THR A 147 15.01 -5.38 -16.06
CA THR A 147 15.81 -4.40 -15.34
C THR A 147 16.63 -3.59 -16.35
N ILE A 148 16.63 -2.28 -16.17
CA ILE A 148 17.47 -1.35 -16.92
C ILE A 148 18.58 -0.86 -15.99
N TYR A 149 19.80 -0.75 -16.50
CA TYR A 149 20.92 -0.16 -15.78
C TYR A 149 21.38 1.12 -16.46
N ILE A 150 21.53 2.18 -15.69
CA ILE A 150 22.14 3.46 -16.08
C ILE A 150 23.21 3.76 -15.04
N ASN A 151 24.46 3.88 -15.46
CA ASN A 151 25.62 4.16 -14.58
C ASN A 151 25.65 3.25 -13.34
N ASN A 152 25.36 1.95 -13.51
CA ASN A 152 25.23 0.92 -12.47
C ASN A 152 24.01 1.07 -11.54
N TYR A 153 23.18 2.07 -11.71
CA TYR A 153 21.92 2.20 -11.01
C TYR A 153 20.83 1.35 -11.66
N LYS A 154 20.14 0.60 -10.82
CA LYS A 154 19.08 -0.32 -11.23
C LYS A 154 17.75 0.41 -11.33
N ILE A 155 17.07 0.28 -12.50
CA ILE A 155 15.69 0.73 -12.73
C ILE A 155 14.84 -0.50 -13.00
N ASP A 156 13.81 -0.71 -12.20
CA ASP A 156 12.91 -1.84 -12.33
C ASP A 156 11.80 -1.54 -13.34
N VAL A 157 11.59 -2.47 -14.26
CA VAL A 157 10.50 -2.45 -15.24
C VAL A 157 9.39 -3.35 -14.72
N LEU A 158 8.21 -2.77 -14.49
CA LEU A 158 7.07 -3.43 -13.85
C LEU A 158 6.02 -3.91 -14.86
N GLU A 159 5.95 -3.30 -16.02
CA GLU A 159 5.01 -3.61 -17.09
C GLU A 159 5.75 -3.65 -18.44
N PRO A 160 5.32 -4.50 -19.41
CA PRO A 160 5.92 -4.53 -20.73
C PRO A 160 5.84 -3.15 -21.38
N PHE A 161 6.97 -2.69 -21.88
CA PHE A 161 7.02 -1.38 -22.53
C PHE A 161 7.27 -1.50 -24.02
N ASN A 162 6.22 -1.58 -24.79
CA ASN A 162 6.31 -1.41 -26.23
C ASN A 162 6.11 0.08 -26.56
N ASN A 163 7.02 0.67 -27.36
CA ASN A 163 6.93 2.05 -27.84
C ASN A 163 7.03 3.16 -26.78
N LEU A 164 7.91 3.04 -25.80
CA LEU A 164 8.19 4.09 -24.81
C LEU A 164 8.44 5.46 -25.43
N MET A 165 9.12 5.50 -26.58
CA MET A 165 9.58 6.75 -27.21
C MET A 165 8.45 7.63 -27.75
N TYR A 166 7.26 7.10 -27.98
CA TYR A 166 6.15 7.83 -28.63
C TYR A 166 5.07 8.32 -27.66
N LYS A 167 5.09 7.88 -26.39
CA LYS A 167 4.10 8.28 -25.40
C LYS A 167 4.56 9.47 -24.57
N ASN A 168 3.61 10.32 -24.20
CA ASN A 168 3.81 11.35 -23.16
C ASN A 168 3.69 10.70 -21.79
N TRP A 169 4.78 10.10 -21.31
CA TRP A 169 4.82 9.47 -19.98
C TRP A 169 4.80 10.51 -18.87
N CYS A 170 4.26 10.14 -17.72
CA CYS A 170 4.36 10.92 -16.48
C CYS A 170 5.53 10.36 -15.64
N LEU A 171 6.62 11.11 -15.54
CA LEU A 171 7.79 10.78 -14.73
C LEU A 171 7.77 11.66 -13.49
N SER A 172 7.26 11.15 -12.40
CA SER A 172 7.18 11.85 -11.12
C SER A 172 8.30 11.43 -10.20
N ILE A 173 8.84 12.38 -9.45
CA ILE A 173 10.10 12.24 -8.74
C ILE A 173 9.98 12.81 -7.34
N ASP A 174 10.35 12.01 -6.36
CA ASP A 174 10.62 12.42 -4.98
C ASP A 174 12.14 12.44 -4.75
N ILE A 175 12.67 13.56 -4.23
CA ILE A 175 14.10 13.82 -4.19
C ILE A 175 14.60 13.72 -2.76
N GLY A 176 15.32 12.66 -2.45
CA GLY A 176 16.02 12.48 -1.18
C GLY A 176 17.33 13.27 -1.06
N GLY A 177 17.86 13.35 0.15
CA GLY A 177 19.11 14.06 0.43
C GLY A 177 20.39 13.33 0.00
N GLY A 178 20.32 12.04 -0.41
CA GLY A 178 21.50 11.27 -0.84
C GLY A 178 22.51 10.93 0.26
N LEU A 179 22.13 11.01 1.53
CA LEU A 179 23.01 10.81 2.69
C LEU A 179 22.75 9.47 3.40
N GLY A 180 22.13 8.50 2.75
CA GLY A 180 21.81 7.19 3.30
C GLY A 180 20.61 7.20 4.26
N ARG A 181 19.84 8.30 4.35
CA ARG A 181 18.65 8.44 5.20
C ARG A 181 17.37 8.37 4.37
N ASP A 182 17.15 9.37 3.52
CA ASP A 182 15.97 9.48 2.68
C ASP A 182 16.29 8.94 1.28
N TYR A 183 15.31 8.31 0.64
CA TYR A 183 15.49 7.78 -0.71
C TYR A 183 15.17 8.84 -1.76
N SER A 184 15.96 8.86 -2.83
CA SER A 184 15.53 9.44 -4.10
C SER A 184 14.76 8.38 -4.87
N ALA A 185 13.54 8.71 -5.28
CA ALA A 185 12.67 7.78 -5.99
C ALA A 185 12.02 8.43 -7.22
N PHE A 186 11.80 7.64 -8.25
CA PHE A 186 10.91 8.04 -9.33
C PHE A 186 9.91 6.95 -9.71
N SER A 187 8.78 7.39 -10.23
CA SER A 187 7.72 6.56 -10.81
C SER A 187 7.46 6.99 -12.25
N LEU A 188 7.64 6.07 -13.21
CA LEU A 188 7.16 6.26 -14.57
C LEU A 188 5.75 5.72 -14.69
N ILE A 189 4.79 6.58 -14.99
CA ILE A 189 3.36 6.29 -14.97
C ILE A 189 2.78 6.42 -16.38
N ASP A 190 1.97 5.45 -16.79
CA ASP A 190 1.15 5.57 -18.00
C ASP A 190 -0.05 6.50 -17.71
N PRO A 191 -0.15 7.67 -18.35
CA PRO A 191 -1.21 8.62 -18.06
C PRO A 191 -2.62 8.13 -18.45
N MET A 192 -2.72 7.06 -19.24
CA MET A 192 -4.01 6.49 -19.66
C MET A 192 -4.52 5.42 -18.71
N SER A 193 -3.65 4.56 -18.20
CA SER A 193 -4.01 3.48 -17.29
C SER A 193 -3.74 3.81 -15.82
N TYR A 194 -2.97 4.87 -15.56
CA TYR A 194 -2.45 5.26 -14.24
C TYR A 194 -1.50 4.24 -13.60
N LYS A 195 -1.12 3.18 -14.32
CA LYS A 195 -0.21 2.15 -13.82
C LYS A 195 1.22 2.68 -13.74
N GLN A 196 1.92 2.32 -12.68
CA GLN A 196 3.35 2.46 -12.58
C GLN A 196 4.02 1.42 -13.50
N VAL A 197 4.78 1.90 -14.50
CA VAL A 197 5.43 1.06 -15.53
C VAL A 197 6.87 0.80 -15.18
N MET A 198 7.56 1.78 -14.62
CA MET A 198 8.92 1.65 -14.10
C MET A 198 9.05 2.39 -12.78
N LYS A 199 10.03 1.95 -11.99
CA LYS A 199 10.39 2.60 -10.74
C LYS A 199 11.90 2.62 -10.53
N PHE A 200 12.34 3.60 -9.77
CA PHE A 200 13.67 3.73 -9.22
C PHE A 200 13.59 4.13 -7.76
N LYS A 201 14.44 3.57 -6.91
CA LYS A 201 14.59 3.97 -5.52
C LYS A 201 16.01 3.72 -5.05
N ASN A 202 16.67 4.74 -4.52
CA ASN A 202 18.03 4.64 -4.01
C ASN A 202 18.29 5.71 -2.94
N ASN A 203 18.94 5.37 -1.84
CA ASN A 203 19.25 6.29 -0.75
C ASN A 203 20.72 6.79 -0.71
N ASN A 204 21.55 6.28 -1.61
CA ASN A 204 22.97 6.65 -1.67
C ASN A 204 23.29 7.58 -2.84
N ILE A 205 22.36 7.75 -3.79
CA ILE A 205 22.57 8.62 -4.95
C ILE A 205 22.54 10.09 -4.55
N GLY A 206 23.56 10.85 -4.94
CA GLY A 206 23.60 12.29 -4.73
C GLY A 206 22.58 13.03 -5.60
N VAL A 207 22.15 14.23 -5.16
CA VAL A 207 21.08 15.00 -5.83
C VAL A 207 21.41 15.31 -7.30
N LEU A 208 22.65 15.72 -7.62
CA LEU A 208 23.06 16.04 -8.98
C LEU A 208 23.27 14.77 -9.81
N GLU A 209 23.82 13.72 -9.22
CA GLU A 209 23.98 12.42 -9.86
C GLU A 209 22.62 11.80 -10.20
N PHE A 210 21.62 12.00 -9.33
CA PHE A 210 20.24 11.61 -9.60
C PHE A 210 19.64 12.41 -10.75
N ALA A 211 19.95 13.71 -10.85
CA ALA A 211 19.54 14.51 -12.00
C ALA A 211 20.17 14.03 -13.31
N ASP A 212 21.46 13.67 -13.30
CA ASP A 212 22.15 13.11 -14.47
C ASP A 212 21.56 11.76 -14.89
N LEU A 213 21.25 10.90 -13.91
CA LEU A 213 20.54 9.62 -14.17
C LEU A 213 19.18 9.86 -14.84
N VAL A 214 18.41 10.82 -14.35
CA VAL A 214 17.11 11.18 -14.94
C VAL A 214 17.25 11.75 -16.33
N ILE A 215 18.25 12.59 -16.57
CA ILE A 215 18.55 13.15 -17.91
C ILE A 215 18.83 12.02 -18.90
N GLU A 216 19.75 11.12 -18.57
CA GLU A 216 20.12 9.99 -19.42
C GLU A 216 18.93 9.04 -19.65
N PHE A 217 18.16 8.74 -18.59
CA PHE A 217 16.96 7.91 -18.67
C PHE A 217 15.93 8.50 -19.64
N VAL A 218 15.63 9.79 -19.49
CA VAL A 218 14.65 10.47 -20.35
C VAL A 218 15.12 10.51 -21.80
N GLN A 219 16.36 10.92 -22.05
CA GLN A 219 16.90 10.98 -23.41
C GLN A 219 16.87 9.63 -24.11
N LYS A 220 17.24 8.56 -23.41
CA LYS A 220 17.41 7.24 -24.00
C LYS A 220 16.12 6.44 -24.13
N TYR A 221 15.23 6.52 -23.15
CA TYR A 221 14.07 5.63 -23.07
C TYR A 221 12.72 6.34 -23.24
N VAL A 222 12.56 7.57 -22.73
CA VAL A 222 11.27 8.27 -22.67
C VAL A 222 11.38 9.77 -23.03
N PRO A 223 11.88 10.12 -24.22
CA PRO A 223 12.20 11.52 -24.60
C PRO A 223 10.99 12.46 -24.54
N ASN A 224 9.78 11.94 -24.54
CA ASN A 224 8.54 12.71 -24.44
C ASN A 224 7.91 12.67 -23.03
N ALA A 225 8.61 12.16 -22.01
CA ALA A 225 8.11 12.14 -20.65
C ALA A 225 7.99 13.57 -20.10
N VAL A 226 6.92 13.81 -19.35
CA VAL A 226 6.78 15.01 -18.52
C VAL A 226 7.42 14.74 -17.18
N ILE A 227 8.43 15.53 -16.81
CA ILE A 227 9.22 15.36 -15.60
C ILE A 227 8.61 16.21 -14.50
N ILE A 228 8.16 15.58 -13.41
CA ILE A 228 7.46 16.21 -12.30
C ILE A 228 8.25 16.00 -11.01
N PRO A 229 9.33 16.77 -10.78
CA PRO A 229 10.09 16.69 -9.54
C PRO A 229 9.33 17.37 -8.40
N GLU A 230 9.45 16.83 -7.18
CA GLU A 230 9.03 17.54 -5.98
C GLU A 230 9.93 18.76 -5.72
N ARG A 231 9.31 19.90 -5.38
CA ARG A 231 10.01 21.19 -5.31
C ARG A 231 10.48 21.57 -3.90
N ASN A 232 10.13 20.81 -2.86
CA ASN A 232 10.18 21.32 -1.48
C ASN A 232 11.58 21.71 -0.97
N PHE A 233 12.65 20.96 -1.29
CA PHE A 233 13.95 21.17 -0.65
C PHE A 233 15.15 21.23 -1.62
N ASN A 234 15.02 20.79 -2.87
CA ASN A 234 16.17 20.61 -3.76
C ASN A 234 16.04 21.40 -5.06
N SER A 235 16.24 22.72 -4.99
CA SER A 235 16.32 23.57 -6.19
C SER A 235 17.45 23.10 -7.12
N ALA A 236 18.56 22.56 -6.58
CA ALA A 236 19.71 22.07 -7.34
C ALA A 236 19.36 21.01 -8.38
N PHE A 237 18.48 20.07 -8.06
CA PHE A 237 17.99 19.05 -9.02
C PHE A 237 17.27 19.72 -10.19
N ILE A 238 16.31 20.59 -9.89
CA ILE A 238 15.49 21.27 -10.91
C ILE A 238 16.34 22.18 -11.77
N GLU A 239 17.24 22.97 -11.14
CA GLU A 239 18.15 23.86 -11.84
C GLU A 239 19.13 23.10 -12.76
N HIS A 240 19.56 21.90 -12.37
CA HIS A 240 20.41 21.06 -13.19
C HIS A 240 19.67 20.56 -14.44
N ILE A 241 18.42 20.07 -14.28
CA ILE A 241 17.58 19.67 -15.42
C ILE A 241 17.24 20.86 -16.33
N GLN A 242 17.01 22.06 -15.76
CA GLN A 242 16.74 23.26 -16.57
C GLN A 242 17.90 23.64 -17.50
N LYS A 243 19.13 23.29 -17.14
CA LYS A 243 20.32 23.54 -17.96
C LYS A 243 20.58 22.46 -19.01
N SER A 244 19.81 21.39 -19.03
CA SER A 244 19.93 20.26 -19.95
C SER A 244 18.99 20.36 -21.15
N ASP A 245 19.20 19.51 -22.15
CA ASP A 245 18.39 19.43 -23.38
C ASP A 245 16.94 18.98 -23.11
N ILE A 246 16.68 18.36 -21.94
CA ILE A 246 15.35 17.92 -21.54
C ILE A 246 14.58 18.95 -20.71
N SER A 247 15.09 20.17 -20.59
CA SER A 247 14.45 21.26 -19.83
C SER A 247 12.99 21.54 -20.24
N LYS A 248 12.68 21.38 -21.52
CA LYS A 248 11.31 21.50 -22.07
C LYS A 248 10.33 20.47 -21.51
N ASN A 249 10.83 19.38 -20.97
CA ASN A 249 10.03 18.29 -20.39
C ASN A 249 9.60 18.57 -18.94
N LEU A 250 10.16 19.61 -18.30
CA LEU A 250 9.83 19.92 -16.93
C LEU A 250 8.40 20.44 -16.78
N TYR A 251 7.67 19.82 -15.87
CA TYR A 251 6.39 20.31 -15.39
C TYR A 251 6.56 21.64 -14.64
N TYR A 252 5.64 22.57 -14.85
CA TYR A 252 5.59 23.85 -14.13
C TYR A 252 4.15 24.27 -13.86
N THR A 253 3.97 25.07 -12.82
CA THR A 253 2.74 25.82 -12.56
C THR A 253 2.96 27.29 -12.84
N SER A 254 1.94 27.98 -13.36
CA SER A 254 1.95 29.42 -13.59
C SER A 254 0.92 30.12 -12.72
N SER A 255 1.01 31.44 -12.63
CA SER A 255 0.02 32.27 -11.90
C SER A 255 -1.42 32.14 -12.44
N GLU A 256 -1.56 31.65 -13.67
CA GLU A 256 -2.85 31.41 -14.34
C GLU A 256 -3.45 30.03 -13.97
N ASP A 257 -2.62 29.08 -13.55
CA ASP A 257 -3.02 27.74 -13.17
C ASP A 257 -3.54 27.75 -11.72
N LYS A 258 -4.82 28.09 -11.52
CA LYS A 258 -5.44 28.03 -10.18
C LYS A 258 -5.77 26.59 -9.85
N ASP A 259 -5.15 26.05 -8.80
CA ASP A 259 -5.45 24.72 -8.29
C ASP A 259 -6.94 24.53 -7.97
N TYR A 260 -7.47 23.35 -8.29
CA TYR A 260 -8.87 22.98 -8.09
C TYR A 260 -9.31 23.13 -6.62
N THR A 261 -8.41 22.90 -5.68
CA THR A 261 -8.64 23.08 -4.23
C THR A 261 -8.85 24.54 -3.83
N GLN A 262 -8.20 25.50 -4.50
CA GLN A 262 -8.39 26.93 -4.22
C GLN A 262 -9.69 27.50 -4.79
N LYS A 263 -10.29 26.88 -5.81
CA LYS A 263 -11.59 27.30 -6.34
C LYS A 263 -12.75 27.07 -5.37
N LYS A 264 -12.65 26.07 -4.48
CA LYS A 264 -13.70 25.78 -3.48
C LYS A 264 -13.77 26.80 -2.35
N ILE A 265 -12.68 27.50 -2.07
CA ILE A 265 -12.57 28.45 -0.93
C ILE A 265 -12.96 29.89 -1.33
N LYS A 266 -12.88 30.25 -2.62
CA LYS A 266 -13.11 31.66 -3.08
C LYS A 266 -14.53 32.02 -3.49
N LYS A 267 -15.55 31.21 -3.18
CA LYS A 267 -16.96 31.57 -3.47
C LYS A 267 -17.59 32.60 -2.52
N THR A 268 -16.83 33.18 -1.60
CA THR A 268 -17.37 34.12 -0.57
C THR A 268 -16.68 35.47 -0.48
N SER A 269 -16.14 36.04 -1.56
CA SER A 269 -15.83 37.45 -1.57
C SER A 269 -16.11 38.09 -2.94
N ILE A 270 -17.33 38.54 -3.08
CA ILE A 270 -17.72 39.53 -4.09
C ILE A 270 -17.27 40.90 -3.55
N PHE A 271 -16.19 41.43 -4.06
CA PHE A 271 -15.81 42.85 -4.12
C PHE A 271 -14.29 42.97 -4.29
N ASN A 272 -13.84 43.12 -5.53
CA ASN A 272 -12.80 44.10 -5.87
C ASN A 272 -12.63 44.18 -7.39
N THR A 273 -13.27 45.19 -7.96
CA THR A 273 -13.02 45.70 -9.28
C THR A 273 -11.84 46.68 -9.20
N ASN A 274 -10.67 46.24 -9.69
CA ASN A 274 -9.69 47.17 -10.27
C ASN A 274 -8.77 46.35 -11.20
N LYS A 275 -9.17 46.25 -12.48
CA LYS A 275 -8.30 45.77 -13.55
C LYS A 275 -7.30 46.87 -13.90
N SER A 276 -6.11 46.82 -13.37
CA SER A 276 -4.97 47.51 -13.97
C SER A 276 -4.38 46.55 -15.02
N ASN A 277 -4.32 46.94 -16.28
CA ASN A 277 -3.59 46.28 -17.37
C ASN A 277 -2.10 46.37 -17.08
N LYS A 278 -1.59 45.42 -16.27
CA LYS A 278 -0.17 45.08 -16.20
C LYS A 278 0.01 43.84 -17.03
N SER A 279 0.83 43.88 -18.06
CA SER A 279 1.40 42.71 -18.74
C SER A 279 2.08 41.88 -17.68
N THR A 280 1.37 40.88 -17.17
CA THR A 280 1.90 39.96 -16.15
C THR A 280 2.89 39.06 -16.85
N ILE A 281 4.18 39.28 -16.59
CA ILE A 281 5.21 38.30 -16.95
C ILE A 281 4.77 36.97 -16.30
N GLU A 282 4.51 35.97 -17.14
CA GLU A 282 4.13 34.63 -16.67
C GLU A 282 5.28 34.04 -15.83
N THR A 283 5.11 34.04 -14.51
CA THR A 283 6.12 33.48 -13.62
C THR A 283 5.90 31.98 -13.52
N ARG A 284 6.76 31.18 -14.17
CA ARG A 284 6.74 29.73 -14.10
C ARG A 284 7.45 29.23 -12.84
N LYS A 285 6.77 28.36 -12.11
CA LYS A 285 7.33 27.64 -10.97
C LYS A 285 7.49 26.17 -11.35
N TYR A 286 8.72 25.75 -11.61
CA TYR A 286 9.04 24.39 -12.04
C TYR A 286 8.89 23.39 -10.89
N GLY A 287 8.45 22.17 -11.23
CA GLY A 287 8.19 21.09 -10.30
C GLY A 287 6.84 21.19 -9.58
N PHE A 288 6.52 20.16 -8.83
CA PHE A 288 5.31 20.02 -8.02
C PHE A 288 5.59 20.43 -6.57
N GLN A 289 4.71 21.17 -5.95
CA GLN A 289 4.84 21.54 -4.54
C GLN A 289 3.92 20.67 -3.69
N THR A 290 4.50 19.89 -2.82
CA THR A 290 3.79 19.17 -1.77
C THR A 290 3.58 20.11 -0.58
N ASP A 291 2.33 20.42 -0.28
CA ASP A 291 1.91 21.13 0.92
C ASP A 291 0.92 20.25 1.71
N THR A 292 0.46 20.77 2.84
CA THR A 292 -0.49 20.04 3.69
C THR A 292 -1.77 19.66 2.96
N THR A 293 -2.23 20.51 2.04
CA THR A 293 -3.48 20.28 1.29
C THR A 293 -3.29 19.25 0.20
N THR A 294 -2.23 19.36 -0.60
CA THR A 294 -1.92 18.40 -1.67
C THR A 294 -1.57 17.05 -1.10
N ARG A 295 -0.80 16.99 0.00
CA ARG A 295 -0.50 15.72 0.69
C ARG A 295 -1.78 15.05 1.21
N LYS A 296 -2.71 15.82 1.77
CA LYS A 296 -3.99 15.30 2.21
C LYS A 296 -4.81 14.69 1.07
N VAL A 297 -4.89 15.36 -0.08
CA VAL A 297 -5.58 14.81 -1.27
C VAL A 297 -4.89 13.52 -1.73
N MET A 298 -3.55 13.49 -1.78
CA MET A 298 -2.79 12.30 -2.17
C MET A 298 -3.06 11.12 -1.24
N THR A 299 -3.02 11.33 0.06
CA THR A 299 -3.10 10.25 1.06
C THR A 299 -4.54 9.89 1.46
N GLU A 300 -5.49 10.81 1.41
CA GLU A 300 -6.88 10.57 1.84
C GLU A 300 -7.86 10.38 0.67
N GLU A 301 -7.59 10.95 -0.51
CA GLU A 301 -8.47 10.78 -1.66
C GLU A 301 -7.91 9.77 -2.67
N ILE A 302 -6.66 9.96 -3.15
CA ILE A 302 -6.08 9.10 -4.20
C ILE A 302 -5.82 7.68 -3.66
N LEU A 303 -5.16 7.55 -2.51
CA LEU A 303 -4.93 6.21 -1.93
C LEU A 303 -6.23 5.49 -1.60
N PHE A 304 -7.23 6.22 -1.12
CA PHE A 304 -8.53 5.64 -0.81
C PHE A 304 -9.27 5.17 -2.08
N MET A 305 -9.19 5.94 -3.17
CA MET A 305 -9.70 5.50 -4.47
C MET A 305 -8.97 4.24 -4.96
N ILE A 306 -7.63 4.19 -4.85
CA ILE A 306 -6.86 3.00 -5.22
C ILE A 306 -7.33 1.80 -4.41
N ALA A 307 -7.37 1.92 -3.10
CA ALA A 307 -7.71 0.81 -2.22
C ALA A 307 -9.12 0.25 -2.45
N ASN A 308 -10.09 1.10 -2.81
CA ASN A 308 -11.49 0.70 -2.95
C ASN A 308 -11.90 0.37 -4.40
N THR A 309 -11.28 1.02 -5.40
CA THR A 309 -11.77 0.91 -6.80
C THR A 309 -10.71 0.47 -7.79
N ARG A 310 -9.43 0.61 -7.46
CA ARG A 310 -8.32 0.35 -8.39
C ARG A 310 -7.14 -0.36 -7.73
N PRO A 311 -7.36 -1.45 -6.95
CA PRO A 311 -6.28 -2.15 -6.25
C PRO A 311 -5.19 -2.69 -7.20
N GLU A 312 -5.51 -2.90 -8.48
CA GLU A 312 -4.59 -3.35 -9.51
C GLU A 312 -3.49 -2.31 -9.88
N LEU A 313 -3.62 -1.08 -9.39
CA LEU A 313 -2.58 -0.06 -9.55
C LEU A 313 -1.38 -0.30 -8.62
N ILE A 314 -1.55 -1.09 -7.58
CA ILE A 314 -0.47 -1.53 -6.69
C ILE A 314 0.09 -2.84 -7.24
N ASN A 315 1.10 -2.74 -8.10
CA ASN A 315 1.61 -3.85 -8.90
C ASN A 315 3.02 -4.34 -8.51
N ASN A 316 3.63 -3.78 -7.46
CA ASN A 316 4.95 -4.20 -7.00
C ASN A 316 5.06 -4.23 -5.47
N ASN A 317 5.95 -5.12 -4.98
CA ASN A 317 6.14 -5.38 -3.55
C ASN A 317 6.62 -4.14 -2.79
N GLU A 318 7.56 -3.38 -3.33
CA GLU A 318 8.21 -2.28 -2.62
C GLU A 318 7.21 -1.15 -2.34
N LEU A 319 6.38 -0.80 -3.33
CA LEU A 319 5.28 0.16 -3.15
C LEU A 319 4.26 -0.36 -2.12
N PHE A 320 3.88 -1.65 -2.22
CA PHE A 320 2.95 -2.25 -1.28
C PHE A 320 3.49 -2.29 0.15
N ASP A 321 4.79 -2.55 0.32
CA ASP A 321 5.45 -2.57 1.63
C ASP A 321 5.49 -1.18 2.27
N GLU A 322 5.71 -0.12 1.49
CA GLU A 322 5.58 1.25 1.99
C GLU A 322 4.14 1.58 2.39
N LEU A 323 3.15 1.18 1.57
CA LEU A 323 1.73 1.42 1.86
C LEU A 323 1.28 0.76 3.17
N LYS A 324 1.72 -0.47 3.45
CA LYS A 324 1.42 -1.17 4.72
C LYS A 324 1.94 -0.41 5.94
N LYS A 325 2.98 0.41 5.78
CA LYS A 325 3.64 1.18 6.84
C LYS A 325 3.07 2.58 7.01
N LEU A 326 2.06 2.96 6.23
CA LEU A 326 1.35 4.21 6.42
C LEU A 326 0.36 4.11 7.58
N ILE A 327 0.44 5.07 8.49
CA ILE A 327 -0.40 5.14 9.68
C ILE A 327 -1.07 6.52 9.79
N ARG A 328 -2.23 6.54 10.46
CA ARG A 328 -2.87 7.79 10.84
C ARG A 328 -2.41 8.17 12.25
N GLU A 329 -1.64 9.24 12.35
CA GLU A 329 -1.20 9.80 13.62
C GLU A 329 -2.40 10.33 14.44
N LYS A 330 -2.20 10.55 15.74
CA LYS A 330 -3.20 11.19 16.62
C LYS A 330 -3.61 12.60 16.16
N SER A 331 -2.76 13.27 15.42
CA SER A 331 -3.04 14.56 14.77
C SER A 331 -4.03 14.45 13.61
N GLY A 332 -4.36 13.24 13.16
CA GLY A 332 -5.15 12.95 11.96
C GLY A 332 -4.29 12.92 10.68
N LYS A 333 -3.03 13.30 10.74
CA LYS A 333 -2.12 13.27 9.58
C LYS A 333 -1.75 11.83 9.23
N ILE A 334 -1.73 11.52 7.94
CA ILE A 334 -1.20 10.26 7.43
C ILE A 334 0.30 10.43 7.14
N ASN A 335 1.08 9.50 7.70
CA ASN A 335 2.53 9.50 7.59
C ASN A 335 3.06 8.06 7.66
N HIS A 336 4.33 7.84 7.28
CA HIS A 336 4.99 6.56 7.51
C HIS A 336 5.28 6.35 9.01
N MET A 337 5.44 5.10 9.42
CA MET A 337 5.89 4.76 10.77
C MET A 337 7.30 5.28 11.02
N SER A 338 7.62 5.57 12.29
CA SER A 338 8.94 6.04 12.68
C SER A 338 10.06 5.06 12.23
N GLY A 339 11.05 5.57 11.49
CA GLY A 339 12.13 4.79 10.92
C GLY A 339 11.82 4.04 9.65
N GLU A 340 10.65 4.26 9.05
CA GLU A 340 10.25 3.76 7.74
C GLU A 340 10.20 4.91 6.72
N HIS A 341 9.95 4.59 5.46
CA HIS A 341 10.01 5.52 4.33
C HIS A 341 8.76 5.38 3.46
N ASP A 342 8.35 6.47 2.81
CA ASP A 342 7.24 6.54 1.86
C ASP A 342 7.63 7.20 0.51
N ASP A 343 8.94 7.26 0.21
CA ASP A 343 9.49 8.01 -0.94
C ASP A 343 8.99 7.48 -2.30
N LEU A 344 8.92 6.15 -2.47
CA LEU A 344 8.37 5.56 -3.69
C LEU A 344 6.86 5.82 -3.79
N THR A 345 6.15 5.70 -2.67
CA THR A 345 4.72 6.03 -2.56
C THR A 345 4.49 7.50 -2.92
N MET A 346 5.28 8.42 -2.38
CA MET A 346 5.16 9.85 -2.65
C MET A 346 5.46 10.15 -4.11
N SER A 347 6.53 9.57 -4.68
CA SER A 347 6.81 9.75 -6.12
C SER A 347 5.63 9.32 -6.99
N TYR A 348 4.98 8.19 -6.67
CA TYR A 348 3.81 7.70 -7.42
C TYR A 348 2.60 8.61 -7.24
N LEU A 349 2.30 9.04 -6.02
CA LEU A 349 1.15 9.88 -5.69
C LEU A 349 1.26 11.30 -6.28
N ILE A 350 2.45 11.88 -6.37
CA ILE A 350 2.70 13.16 -7.04
C ILE A 350 2.27 13.06 -8.51
N GLY A 351 2.67 12.00 -9.20
CA GLY A 351 2.28 11.78 -10.59
C GLY A 351 0.77 11.61 -10.76
N LEU A 352 0.14 10.80 -9.92
CA LEU A 352 -1.31 10.62 -9.92
C LEU A 352 -2.06 11.91 -9.60
N TYR A 353 -1.57 12.70 -8.65
CA TYR A 353 -2.17 14.01 -8.35
C TYR A 353 -2.17 14.94 -9.58
N VAL A 354 -1.04 15.03 -10.28
CA VAL A 354 -0.95 15.87 -11.48
C VAL A 354 -1.89 15.37 -12.57
N LEU A 355 -1.95 14.07 -12.80
CA LEU A 355 -2.81 13.46 -13.81
C LEU A 355 -4.31 13.62 -13.50
N ILE A 356 -4.71 13.59 -12.22
CA ILE A 356 -6.13 13.58 -11.81
C ILE A 356 -6.63 14.97 -11.43
N TYR A 357 -5.86 15.74 -10.67
CA TYR A 357 -6.33 16.96 -10.01
C TYR A 357 -5.73 18.25 -10.59
N SER A 358 -4.60 18.21 -11.30
CA SER A 358 -3.97 19.43 -11.80
C SER A 358 -4.76 20.06 -12.95
N ASN A 359 -5.03 21.37 -12.84
CA ASN A 359 -5.77 22.12 -13.85
C ASN A 359 -5.00 22.33 -15.16
N ASN A 360 -3.67 22.27 -15.11
CA ASN A 360 -2.81 22.48 -16.27
C ASN A 360 -2.32 21.19 -16.93
N ARG A 361 -2.84 20.01 -16.48
CA ARG A 361 -2.45 18.71 -17.01
C ARG A 361 -2.55 18.62 -18.54
N ASN A 362 -3.59 19.24 -19.14
CA ASN A 362 -3.81 19.23 -20.58
C ASN A 362 -2.74 20.03 -21.38
N LYS A 363 -1.94 20.88 -20.70
CA LYS A 363 -0.77 21.54 -21.31
C LYS A 363 0.36 20.55 -21.56
N PHE A 364 0.48 19.52 -20.72
CA PHE A 364 1.59 18.56 -20.71
C PHE A 364 1.20 17.20 -21.29
N PHE A 365 0.00 16.73 -21.02
CA PHE A 365 -0.46 15.42 -21.45
C PHE A 365 -1.54 15.55 -22.51
N LYS A 366 -1.26 14.97 -23.69
CA LYS A 366 -2.21 14.92 -24.81
C LYS A 366 -3.12 13.69 -24.67
N ASN A 367 -4.37 13.84 -25.11
CA ASN A 367 -5.36 12.75 -25.17
C ASN A 367 -5.74 12.13 -23.81
N ILE A 368 -5.54 12.86 -22.73
CA ILE A 368 -6.08 12.45 -21.42
C ILE A 368 -7.52 12.94 -21.29
N SER A 369 -8.31 12.25 -20.48
CA SER A 369 -9.73 12.56 -20.27
C SER A 369 -9.93 13.95 -19.67
N ASP A 370 -10.95 14.66 -20.14
CA ASP A 370 -11.37 15.93 -19.54
C ASP A 370 -11.95 15.77 -18.14
N ASN A 371 -12.39 14.54 -17.79
CA ASN A 371 -12.90 14.20 -16.46
C ASN A 371 -12.23 12.96 -15.89
N PRO A 372 -10.96 13.07 -15.45
CA PRO A 372 -10.14 11.93 -15.03
C PRO A 372 -10.68 11.21 -13.78
N ILE A 373 -11.36 11.92 -12.88
CA ILE A 373 -11.98 11.31 -11.68
C ILE A 373 -13.09 10.34 -12.10
N ASN A 374 -13.94 10.74 -13.04
CA ASN A 374 -14.99 9.87 -13.54
C ASN A 374 -14.43 8.71 -14.38
N GLU A 375 -13.31 8.92 -15.08
CA GLU A 375 -12.67 7.86 -15.84
C GLU A 375 -11.93 6.88 -14.94
N PHE A 376 -11.28 7.37 -13.90
CA PHE A 376 -10.69 6.55 -12.87
C PHE A 376 -11.72 5.61 -12.24
N ASN A 377 -12.91 6.13 -11.95
CA ASN A 377 -14.03 5.35 -11.41
C ASN A 377 -14.76 4.51 -12.49
N ARG A 378 -14.81 4.96 -13.75
CA ARG A 378 -15.57 4.30 -14.83
C ARG A 378 -14.95 3.01 -15.37
N LYS A 379 -13.63 2.82 -15.28
CA LYS A 379 -12.99 1.64 -15.88
C LYS A 379 -13.43 0.32 -15.23
N GLU A 380 -13.74 0.32 -13.94
CA GLU A 380 -14.32 -0.86 -13.30
C GLU A 380 -15.79 -1.08 -13.66
N VAL A 381 -16.59 -0.01 -13.64
CA VAL A 381 -18.01 -0.11 -14.04
C VAL A 381 -18.14 -0.62 -15.48
N ASN A 382 -17.27 -0.18 -16.40
CA ASN A 382 -17.31 -0.66 -17.79
C ASN A 382 -16.81 -2.10 -17.96
N LYS A 383 -15.86 -2.58 -17.16
CA LYS A 383 -15.45 -4.00 -17.17
C LYS A 383 -16.59 -4.88 -16.64
N GLN A 384 -17.21 -4.50 -15.56
CA GLN A 384 -18.37 -5.18 -15.01
C GLN A 384 -19.59 -5.10 -15.95
N GLU A 385 -19.86 -3.92 -16.56
CA GLU A 385 -20.91 -3.79 -17.57
C GLU A 385 -20.62 -4.57 -18.85
N GLN A 386 -19.37 -4.67 -19.30
CA GLN A 386 -19.01 -5.48 -20.47
C GLN A 386 -19.08 -6.98 -20.17
N GLN A 387 -18.63 -7.41 -19.01
CA GLN A 387 -18.84 -8.77 -18.53
C GLN A 387 -20.36 -9.05 -18.41
N PHE A 388 -21.08 -8.09 -17.85
CA PHE A 388 -22.54 -8.20 -17.70
C PHE A 388 -23.29 -8.25 -19.04
N LYS A 389 -22.88 -7.43 -20.03
CA LYS A 389 -23.45 -7.48 -21.40
C LYS A 389 -23.13 -8.78 -22.10
N ARG A 390 -21.96 -9.38 -21.86
CA ARG A 390 -21.63 -10.73 -22.34
C ARG A 390 -22.53 -11.78 -21.72
N PHE A 391 -22.81 -11.74 -20.42
CA PHE A 391 -23.72 -12.70 -19.76
C PHE A 391 -25.20 -12.44 -20.09
N ALA A 392 -25.61 -11.19 -20.28
CA ALA A 392 -26.97 -10.85 -20.66
C ALA A 392 -27.35 -11.27 -22.13
N SER A 393 -26.34 -11.52 -22.96
CA SER A 393 -26.51 -12.02 -24.32
C SER A 393 -26.67 -13.56 -24.41
N TYR A 394 -26.43 -14.28 -23.31
CA TYR A 394 -26.71 -15.71 -23.26
C TYR A 394 -28.23 -15.96 -23.22
N ASN A 395 -28.69 -16.76 -24.16
CA ASN A 395 -30.10 -17.12 -24.26
C ASN A 395 -30.53 -17.91 -23.01
N LYS A 396 -31.61 -17.48 -22.36
CA LYS A 396 -32.09 -18.05 -21.09
C LYS A 396 -32.33 -19.57 -21.18
N GLU A 397 -32.72 -20.06 -22.37
CA GLU A 397 -32.90 -21.48 -22.64
C GLU A 397 -31.58 -22.27 -22.72
N GLU A 398 -30.54 -21.65 -23.22
CA GLU A 398 -29.21 -22.27 -23.35
C GLU A 398 -28.51 -22.40 -21.98
N VAL A 399 -28.70 -21.41 -21.11
CA VAL A 399 -28.22 -21.43 -19.71
C VAL A 399 -28.99 -22.51 -18.93
N MET A 400 -30.27 -22.61 -19.06
CA MET A 400 -31.09 -23.65 -18.38
C MET A 400 -30.73 -25.05 -18.84
N ASN A 401 -30.52 -25.29 -20.16
CA ASN A 401 -30.08 -26.57 -20.67
C ASN A 401 -28.69 -26.98 -20.21
N ASN A 402 -27.78 -26.04 -20.04
CA ASN A 402 -26.43 -26.30 -19.50
C ASN A 402 -26.46 -26.63 -18.00
N ILE A 403 -27.32 -25.97 -17.22
CA ILE A 403 -27.51 -26.24 -15.78
C ILE A 403 -28.05 -27.68 -15.57
N VAL A 404 -28.98 -28.09 -16.39
CA VAL A 404 -29.59 -29.44 -16.28
C VAL A 404 -28.60 -30.53 -16.68
N ASN A 405 -27.77 -30.29 -17.70
CA ASN A 405 -26.88 -31.30 -18.26
C ASN A 405 -25.46 -31.32 -17.63
N ASN A 406 -25.06 -30.27 -16.89
CA ASN A 406 -23.70 -30.20 -16.30
C ASN A 406 -23.69 -29.37 -15.01
N PRO A 407 -24.16 -29.90 -13.86
CA PRO A 407 -24.35 -29.17 -12.61
C PRO A 407 -23.05 -28.71 -11.94
N ILE A 408 -21.86 -28.99 -12.50
CA ILE A 408 -20.54 -28.64 -11.95
C ILE A 408 -19.75 -27.79 -12.95
N ASP A 409 -20.38 -27.10 -13.87
CA ASP A 409 -19.69 -26.23 -14.83
C ASP A 409 -19.08 -25.03 -14.09
N PRO A 410 -17.74 -24.83 -14.16
CA PRO A 410 -17.06 -23.67 -13.56
C PRO A 410 -17.63 -22.31 -14.00
N ALA A 411 -18.13 -22.20 -15.23
CA ALA A 411 -18.78 -21.00 -15.75
C ALA A 411 -20.06 -20.63 -14.98
N LEU A 412 -20.78 -21.61 -14.46
CA LEU A 412 -21.99 -21.41 -13.65
C LEU A 412 -21.66 -20.93 -12.23
N ILE A 413 -20.56 -21.41 -11.67
CA ILE A 413 -20.05 -20.94 -10.36
C ILE A 413 -19.58 -19.49 -10.47
N GLU A 414 -18.93 -19.13 -11.57
CA GLU A 414 -18.48 -17.75 -11.83
C GLU A 414 -19.69 -16.84 -12.08
N MET A 415 -20.71 -17.30 -12.75
CA MET A 415 -21.95 -16.56 -12.97
C MET A 415 -22.72 -16.34 -11.67
N GLN A 416 -22.78 -17.32 -10.77
CA GLN A 416 -23.38 -17.15 -9.45
C GLN A 416 -22.61 -16.12 -8.60
N LYS A 417 -21.28 -16.16 -8.62
CA LYS A 417 -20.44 -15.14 -7.97
C LYS A 417 -20.71 -13.73 -8.47
N LEU A 418 -20.83 -13.54 -9.78
CA LEU A 418 -21.13 -12.24 -10.39
C LEU A 418 -22.54 -11.74 -10.06
N ILE A 419 -23.51 -12.65 -9.87
CA ILE A 419 -24.86 -12.30 -9.42
C ILE A 419 -24.82 -11.84 -7.96
N ASP A 420 -24.10 -12.54 -7.11
CA ASP A 420 -23.94 -12.23 -5.70
C ASP A 420 -23.20 -10.89 -5.50
N GLU A 421 -22.12 -10.64 -6.24
CA GLU A 421 -21.38 -9.36 -6.25
C GLU A 421 -22.25 -8.18 -6.72
N ARG A 422 -23.13 -8.40 -7.67
CA ARG A 422 -24.08 -7.37 -8.12
C ARG A 422 -25.13 -7.03 -7.06
N GLU A 423 -25.65 -8.03 -6.35
CA GLU A 423 -26.60 -7.80 -5.26
C GLU A 423 -26.00 -6.95 -4.14
N GLU A 424 -24.72 -7.14 -3.87
CA GLU A 424 -23.96 -6.37 -2.89
C GLU A 424 -23.71 -4.92 -3.34
N TYR A 425 -23.37 -4.72 -4.62
CA TYR A 425 -23.02 -3.40 -5.17
C TYR A 425 -24.24 -2.46 -5.35
N PHE A 426 -25.40 -2.96 -5.80
CA PHE A 426 -26.57 -2.12 -6.10
C PHE A 426 -27.53 -1.89 -4.93
N GLY A 427 -27.25 -2.43 -3.75
CA GLY A 427 -28.05 -2.23 -2.54
C GLY A 427 -29.49 -2.74 -2.64
N ARG A 428 -30.05 -3.10 -1.53
CA ARG A 428 -31.33 -3.84 -1.39
C ARG A 428 -32.58 -3.17 -1.97
N THR A 429 -32.54 -1.91 -2.37
CA THR A 429 -33.73 -1.09 -2.62
C THR A 429 -34.38 -1.26 -3.99
N HIS A 430 -33.74 -1.88 -4.98
CA HIS A 430 -34.33 -2.02 -6.33
C HIS A 430 -34.57 -3.47 -6.79
N MET A 431 -34.28 -4.47 -5.99
CA MET A 431 -34.26 -5.88 -6.42
C MET A 431 -35.21 -6.82 -5.68
N GLU A 432 -36.00 -6.37 -4.71
CA GLU A 432 -36.93 -7.26 -3.98
C GLU A 432 -37.98 -7.90 -4.88
N SER A 433 -38.40 -7.24 -5.96
CA SER A 433 -39.34 -7.83 -6.94
C SER A 433 -38.70 -8.88 -7.84
N LYS A 434 -37.39 -8.77 -8.15
CA LYS A 434 -36.65 -9.76 -8.95
C LYS A 434 -36.11 -10.92 -8.13
N LYS A 435 -35.83 -10.74 -6.81
CA LYS A 435 -35.42 -11.80 -5.89
C LYS A 435 -36.44 -12.92 -5.78
N ARG A 436 -37.75 -12.61 -5.82
CA ARG A 436 -38.80 -13.62 -5.78
C ARG A 436 -38.76 -14.55 -6.98
N ASN A 437 -38.47 -14.04 -8.17
CA ASN A 437 -38.42 -14.84 -9.39
C ASN A 437 -37.17 -15.74 -9.44
N ILE A 438 -36.02 -15.28 -8.99
CA ILE A 438 -34.78 -16.08 -9.02
C ILE A 438 -34.80 -17.17 -7.94
N LYS A 439 -35.26 -16.86 -6.72
CA LYS A 439 -35.42 -17.86 -5.65
C LYS A 439 -36.43 -18.98 -6.06
N ASN A 440 -37.46 -18.62 -6.78
CA ASN A 440 -38.41 -19.61 -7.26
C ASN A 440 -37.83 -20.54 -8.33
N ILE A 441 -36.90 -20.07 -9.15
CA ILE A 441 -36.19 -20.88 -10.16
C ILE A 441 -35.21 -21.87 -9.46
N PHE A 442 -34.51 -21.46 -8.40
CA PHE A 442 -33.58 -22.36 -7.69
C PHE A 442 -34.29 -23.32 -6.72
N ASN A 443 -35.46 -22.97 -6.19
CA ASN A 443 -36.22 -23.88 -5.32
C ASN A 443 -37.01 -24.96 -6.09
N LEU A 444 -37.35 -24.73 -7.35
CA LEU A 444 -37.95 -25.74 -8.22
C LEU A 444 -37.02 -26.94 -8.52
N ASN A 445 -35.69 -26.75 -8.42
CA ASN A 445 -34.70 -27.82 -8.61
C ASN A 445 -34.34 -28.60 -7.33
N LYS A 446 -34.98 -28.32 -6.19
CA LYS A 446 -34.85 -29.13 -4.97
C LYS A 446 -35.97 -30.10 -4.73
N GLU A 447 -37.01 -30.06 -5.55
CA GLU A 447 -38.17 -30.94 -5.45
C GLU A 447 -38.31 -31.91 -6.69
N LEU A 448 -37.29 -31.93 -7.56
CA LEU A 448 -37.07 -32.95 -8.59
C LEU A 448 -35.73 -33.68 -8.29
#